data_3beb66eaf5b62a6db5f3c2555c6c8d5b
#
_entry.id   3beb66eaf5b62a6db5f3c2555c6c8d5b
#
_cell.length_a   1.000
_cell.length_b   1.000
_cell.length_c   1.000
_cell.angle_alpha   90.00
_cell.angle_beta   90.00
_cell.angle_gamma   90.00
#
_symmetry.space_group_name_H-M   'P 1'
#
loop_
_entity.id
_entity.type
_entity.pdbx_description
1 polymer ?
#
loop_
_entity_poly.entity_id
_entity_poly.type
_entity_poly.pdbx_seq_one_letter_code
_entity_poly.pdbx_strand_id
1 'polypeptide(L)' 'MDGAKTLKIYNVLLVALETNTGSNRVIQNCGGVLENKVKDSDNSIINRYWIHIPK' A
#
# COMPACT_ATOMS: atom_id res chain seq x y z
N MET A 1 -28.39 -8.55 -3.61
CA MET A 1 -27.83 -8.46 -3.43
C MET A 1 -27.08 -8.49 -2.81
N ASP A 2 -26.95 -8.45 -2.55
CA ASP A 2 -26.33 -8.36 -1.93
C ASP A 2 -25.46 -9.04 -1.55
N GLY A 3 -25.55 -9.89 -1.66
CA GLY A 3 -24.67 -10.75 -1.06
C GLY A 3 -23.29 -10.60 -1.37
N ALA A 4 -23.03 -10.41 -2.48
CA ALA A 4 -21.66 -10.26 -2.88
C ALA A 4 -20.98 -9.21 -2.09
N LYS A 5 -21.75 -8.31 -1.63
CA LYS A 5 -21.15 -7.26 -0.95
C LYS A 5 -20.54 -7.65 0.33
N THR A 6 -20.91 -8.74 0.86
CA THR A 6 -20.38 -9.09 2.15
C THR A 6 -18.92 -9.42 2.11
N LEU A 7 -18.40 -9.78 0.98
CA LEU A 7 -17.00 -10.15 0.89
C LEU A 7 -16.19 -9.10 0.18
N LYS A 8 -16.49 -7.89 0.43
CA LYS A 8 -15.76 -6.84 -0.24
C LYS A 8 -14.37 -6.75 0.33
N ILE A 9 -13.40 -6.80 -0.54
CA ILE A 9 -12.03 -6.61 -0.18
C ILE A 9 -11.53 -5.43 -0.99
N TYR A 10 -11.09 -4.43 -0.31
CA TYR A 10 -10.57 -3.25 -0.98
C TYR A 10 -9.06 -3.34 -1.06
N ASN A 11 -8.54 -3.14 -2.25
CA ASN A 11 -7.11 -3.08 -2.44
C ASN A 11 -6.75 -1.61 -2.55
N VAL A 12 -5.97 -1.14 -1.61
CA VAL A 12 -5.57 0.26 -1.57
C VAL A 12 -4.09 0.35 -1.86
N LEU A 13 -3.74 1.22 -2.79
CA LEU A 13 -2.35 1.44 -3.12
C LEU A 13 -1.84 2.62 -2.29
N LEU A 14 -0.82 2.37 -1.49
CA LEU A 14 -0.18 3.41 -0.69
C LEU A 14 1.24 3.58 -1.18
N VAL A 15 1.71 4.81 -1.16
CA VAL A 15 3.06 5.09 -1.60
C VAL A 15 3.79 5.85 -0.49
N ALA A 16 5.06 5.59 -0.38
CA ALA A 16 5.89 6.28 0.60
C ALA A 16 7.31 6.34 0.07
N LEU A 17 8.01 7.41 0.41
CA LEU A 17 9.39 7.52 0.02
C LEU A 17 10.21 6.44 0.71
N GLU A 18 11.17 5.90 0.01
CA GLU A 18 12.02 4.86 0.56
C GLU A 18 12.72 5.33 1.82
N THR A 19 13.08 6.61 1.86
CA THR A 19 13.77 7.16 3.02
C THR A 19 12.85 7.42 4.20
N ASN A 20 11.54 7.38 3.97
CA ASN A 20 10.59 7.63 5.04
C ASN A 20 10.31 6.33 5.77
N THR A 21 11.26 5.93 6.62
CA THR A 21 11.17 4.64 7.28
C THR A 21 9.95 4.53 8.19
N GLY A 22 9.56 5.65 8.80
CA GLY A 22 8.39 5.63 9.68
C GLY A 22 7.12 5.25 8.93
N SER A 23 6.89 5.89 7.80
CA SER A 23 5.70 5.59 7.01
C SER A 23 5.74 4.17 6.47
N ASN A 24 6.90 3.73 6.00
CA ASN A 24 7.03 2.38 5.48
C ASN A 24 6.72 1.36 6.57
N ARG A 25 7.18 1.63 7.78
CA ARG A 25 6.94 0.72 8.87
C ARG A 25 5.45 0.64 9.21
N VAL A 26 4.78 1.79 9.23
CA VAL A 26 3.36 1.80 9.53
C VAL A 26 2.59 1.02 8.47
N ILE A 27 2.93 1.23 7.21
CA ILE A 27 2.26 0.53 6.12
C ILE A 27 2.46 -0.98 6.26
N GLN A 28 3.67 -1.40 6.57
CA GLN A 28 3.95 -2.82 6.72
C GLN A 28 3.22 -3.41 7.92
N ASN A 29 3.13 -2.65 9.00
CA ASN A 29 2.41 -3.10 10.18
C ASN A 29 0.92 -3.24 9.91
N CYS A 30 0.42 -2.50 8.95
CA CYS A 30 -0.99 -2.61 8.56
C CYS A 30 -1.22 -3.72 7.55
N GLY A 31 -0.20 -4.48 7.24
CA GLY A 31 -0.35 -5.57 6.30
C GLY A 31 -0.03 -5.20 4.87
N GLY A 32 0.62 -4.08 4.67
CA GLY A 32 0.99 -3.66 3.32
C GLY A 32 2.03 -4.57 2.71
N VAL A 33 1.87 -4.87 1.44
CA VAL A 33 2.80 -5.69 0.70
C VAL A 33 3.45 -4.84 -0.37
N LEU A 34 4.75 -4.82 -0.39
CA LEU A 34 5.48 -4.02 -1.37
C LEU A 34 5.28 -4.61 -2.76
N GLU A 35 4.75 -3.80 -3.65
CA GLU A 35 4.56 -4.24 -5.02
C GLU A 35 5.82 -3.97 -5.82
N ASN A 36 6.28 -2.73 -5.79
CA ASN A 36 7.48 -2.38 -6.53
C ASN A 36 8.00 -1.05 -6.03
N LYS A 37 9.14 -0.67 -6.53
CA LYS A 37 9.73 0.62 -6.25
C LYS A 37 9.84 1.36 -7.56
N VAL A 38 9.47 2.64 -7.55
CA VAL A 38 9.55 3.46 -8.74
C VAL A 38 10.40 4.67 -8.43
N LYS A 39 11.04 5.18 -9.45
CA LYS A 39 11.89 6.34 -9.29
C LYS A 39 11.11 7.57 -9.69
N ASP A 40 11.11 8.55 -8.82
CA ASP A 40 10.44 9.80 -9.08
C ASP A 40 11.36 10.72 -9.86
N SER A 41 10.80 11.83 -10.31
CA SER A 41 11.57 12.79 -11.11
C SER A 41 12.73 13.40 -10.34
N ASP A 42 12.65 13.37 -9.02
CA ASP A 42 13.73 13.90 -8.18
C ASP A 42 14.78 12.86 -7.86
N ASN A 43 14.79 11.73 -8.55
CA ASN A 43 15.66 10.61 -8.23
C ASN A 43 15.33 9.97 -6.90
N SER A 44 14.19 10.30 -6.35
CA SER A 44 13.73 9.67 -5.12
C SER A 44 13.09 8.33 -5.44
N ILE A 45 13.29 7.37 -4.56
CA ILE A 45 12.65 6.06 -4.74
C ILE A 45 11.37 6.04 -3.93
N ILE A 46 10.30 5.65 -4.58
CA ILE A 46 9.00 5.58 -3.95
C ILE A 46 8.61 4.12 -3.87
N ASN A 47 8.29 3.69 -2.65
CA ASN A 47 7.81 2.32 -2.42
C ASN A 47 6.30 2.30 -2.60
N ARG A 48 5.81 1.33 -3.36
CA ARG A 48 4.39 1.18 -3.61
C ARG A 48 3.93 -0.09 -2.89
N TYR A 49 2.90 0.08 -2.06
CA TYR A 49 2.38 -1.02 -1.24
C TYR A 49 0.91 -1.24 -1.54
N TRP A 50 0.50 -2.49 -1.50
CA TRP A 50 -0.89 -2.86 -1.59
C TRP A 50 -1.37 -3.34 -0.23
N ILE A 51 -2.51 -2.85 0.20
CA ILE A 51 -3.14 -3.31 1.43
C ILE A 51 -4.51 -3.84 1.09
N HIS A 52 -4.81 -5.02 1.61
CA HIS A 52 -6.12 -5.61 1.45
C HIS A 52 -6.94 -5.30 2.69
N ILE A 53 -8.03 -4.61 2.50
CA ILE A 53 -8.90 -4.23 3.59
C ILE A 53 -10.18 -5.02 3.47
N PRO A 54 -10.41 -6.00 4.33
CA PRO A 54 -11.67 -6.75 4.30
C PRO A 54 -12.80 -5.91 4.87
N LYS A 55 -13.96 -6.05 4.29
CA LYS A 55 -15.12 -5.28 4.74
C LYS A 55 -16.33 -6.17 5.02
#